data_43079e94bf85b943df58a20a72186425
#
_entry.id   43079e94bf85b943df58a20a72186425
#
_cell.length_a   1.000
_cell.length_b   1.000
_cell.length_c   1.000
_cell.angle_alpha   90.00
_cell.angle_beta   90.00
_cell.angle_gamma   90.00
#
_symmetry.space_group_name_H-M   'P 1'
#
loop_
_entity.id
_entity.type
_entity.pdbx_description
1 polymer ?
#
loop_
_entity_poly.entity_id
_entity_poly.type
_entity_poly.pdbx_seq_one_letter_code
_entity_poly.pdbx_strand_id
1 'polypeptide(L)'
;YPLYAQSSGSDFMAGDKSLFEEVTGIKKKTDKFNLYLNMHGDFNMKWNDSGFDRGAFEMKQLRIEMKGDINDWLSYRYRQRLNRGNDGSGNIDNVPTSIDWAGVGIKLNKFSFFAGKQCASYGGIEFDLNPIDIYEYSDMIEHMSNFMTGLNVAYNYNPYQQIQFQVLNSLNGPSEEMYGDLERTKLPLVYTLNWNGNFLDVFKTRWSASVMNETKGEKMYYYALGNEFNFSPKWHAYFDWMYSHEGVDRKGIITSIVGTDNQAHNAFNAEYMSYVLHVNYRFAPKWNLFAKGMYETASVYKASDEVEKGKYRTAWGYAGGIEFYPMESNLHFFLAYVGRSYKYTDRAKALGEDNFSTHRVSVGFIWQMPVF
;
A
#
# COMPACT_ATOMS: atom_id res chain seq x y z
N TYR A 1 9.72 -15.28 -6.46
CA TYR A 1 9.06 -14.21 -5.70
C TYR A 1 9.14 -14.56 -4.22
N PRO A 2 9.69 -13.69 -3.39
CA PRO A 2 9.57 -13.89 -1.95
C PRO A 2 8.10 -13.83 -1.56
N LEU A 3 7.71 -14.65 -0.61
CA LEU A 3 6.39 -14.67 0.03
C LEU A 3 6.00 -13.33 0.67
N TYR A 4 6.94 -12.43 0.72
CA TYR A 4 6.81 -11.17 1.42
C TYR A 4 6.52 -10.08 0.40
N ALA A 5 5.25 -9.80 0.17
CA ALA A 5 4.83 -8.54 -0.39
C ALA A 5 5.55 -7.39 0.35
N GLN A 6 6.01 -6.39 -0.36
CA GLN A 6 6.82 -5.28 0.12
C GLN A 6 8.33 -5.62 0.31
N SER A 7 8.97 -6.16 -0.74
CA SER A 7 10.39 -5.91 -0.96
C SER A 7 10.57 -4.40 -1.23
N SER A 8 11.59 -3.81 -0.63
CA SER A 8 11.96 -2.44 -1.00
C SER A 8 12.35 -2.43 -2.49
N GLY A 9 11.99 -1.40 -3.23
CA GLY A 9 12.52 -1.16 -4.58
C GLY A 9 14.05 -1.06 -4.64
N SER A 10 14.70 -1.16 -3.51
CA SER A 10 16.11 -1.20 -3.23
C SER A 10 16.74 -2.61 -3.25
N ASP A 11 16.02 -3.66 -3.64
CA ASP A 11 16.64 -4.99 -3.92
C ASP A 11 17.73 -4.94 -5.00
N PHE A 12 17.94 -3.75 -5.59
CA PHE A 12 19.10 -3.44 -6.45
C PHE A 12 20.45 -3.38 -5.73
N MET A 13 20.45 -3.33 -4.39
CA MET A 13 21.66 -3.16 -3.59
C MET A 13 21.85 -4.35 -2.63
N ALA A 14 21.90 -5.56 -3.19
CA ALA A 14 22.36 -6.73 -2.44
C ALA A 14 23.85 -6.55 -2.10
N GLY A 15 24.13 -6.03 -0.91
CA GLY A 15 25.52 -5.82 -0.45
C GLY A 15 25.72 -4.71 0.56
N ASP A 16 24.67 -4.02 0.99
CA ASP A 16 24.81 -2.98 2.02
C ASP A 16 25.31 -3.59 3.32
N LYS A 17 26.48 -3.13 3.76
CA LYS A 17 26.94 -3.43 5.11
C LYS A 17 25.98 -2.86 6.13
N SER A 18 25.68 -3.63 7.15
CA SER A 18 24.90 -3.14 8.28
C SER A 18 25.69 -2.10 9.08
N LEU A 19 24.98 -1.24 9.82
CA LEU A 19 25.60 -0.30 10.75
C LEU A 19 26.52 -1.02 11.75
N PHE A 20 26.12 -2.22 12.20
CA PHE A 20 26.95 -3.06 13.04
C PHE A 20 28.29 -3.41 12.38
N GLU A 21 28.29 -3.83 11.11
CA GLU A 21 29.49 -4.17 10.37
C GLU A 21 30.41 -2.96 10.13
N GLU A 22 29.82 -1.81 9.82
CA GLU A 22 30.56 -0.56 9.60
C GLU A 22 31.25 -0.08 10.90
N VAL A 23 30.53 -0.09 12.02
CA VAL A 23 31.04 0.41 13.31
C VAL A 23 32.03 -0.54 13.97
N THR A 24 31.78 -1.84 13.87
CA THR A 24 32.61 -2.85 14.57
C THR A 24 33.73 -3.42 13.71
N GLY A 25 33.63 -3.31 12.39
CA GLY A 25 34.51 -4.00 11.44
C GLY A 25 34.32 -5.52 11.42
N ILE A 26 33.28 -6.04 12.09
CA ILE A 26 32.99 -7.47 12.21
C ILE A 26 31.93 -7.86 11.19
N LYS A 27 32.30 -8.73 10.24
CA LYS A 27 31.35 -9.23 9.25
C LYS A 27 30.30 -10.11 9.91
N LYS A 28 29.03 -9.83 9.61
CA LYS A 28 27.88 -10.65 10.02
C LYS A 28 28.01 -12.07 9.46
N LYS A 29 27.81 -13.07 10.33
CA LYS A 29 28.00 -14.49 9.98
C LYS A 29 26.71 -15.23 9.64
N THR A 30 25.54 -14.58 9.77
CA THR A 30 24.25 -15.26 9.66
C THR A 30 23.14 -14.29 9.24
N ASP A 31 22.19 -14.76 8.44
CA ASP A 31 20.95 -14.05 8.06
C ASP A 31 19.76 -14.45 8.95
N LYS A 32 20.01 -15.13 10.06
CA LYS A 32 18.95 -15.53 10.99
C LYS A 32 18.32 -14.37 11.73
N PHE A 33 19.01 -13.25 11.83
CA PHE A 33 18.51 -12.01 12.42
C PHE A 33 18.98 -10.83 11.61
N ASN A 34 18.02 -10.04 11.13
CA ASN A 34 18.26 -8.78 10.44
C ASN A 34 17.37 -7.72 11.09
N LEU A 35 17.97 -6.58 11.40
CA LEU A 35 17.28 -5.43 11.99
C LEU A 35 17.43 -4.23 11.07
N TYR A 36 16.29 -3.61 10.73
CA TYR A 36 16.24 -2.41 9.89
C TYR A 36 15.49 -1.28 10.60
N LEU A 37 15.93 -0.06 10.33
CA LEU A 37 15.17 1.14 10.64
C LEU A 37 14.76 1.81 9.31
N ASN A 38 13.47 1.80 9.03
CA ASN A 38 12.88 2.38 7.82
C ASN A 38 12.47 3.81 8.11
N MET A 39 12.98 4.77 7.33
CA MET A 39 12.79 6.19 7.56
C MET A 39 12.41 6.91 6.27
N HIS A 40 11.43 7.81 6.37
CA HIS A 40 11.10 8.80 5.35
C HIS A 40 10.83 10.12 6.08
N GLY A 41 11.78 11.03 6.01
CA GLY A 41 11.69 12.36 6.61
C GLY A 41 11.80 13.45 5.57
N ASP A 42 10.98 14.49 5.67
CA ASP A 42 10.95 15.57 4.69
C ASP A 42 10.52 16.92 5.29
N PHE A 43 10.81 17.97 4.55
CA PHE A 43 10.18 19.27 4.71
C PHE A 43 9.15 19.43 3.60
N ASN A 44 7.89 19.55 3.98
CA ASN A 44 6.75 19.68 3.10
C ASN A 44 6.27 21.12 3.03
N MET A 45 6.07 21.63 1.83
CA MET A 45 5.34 22.87 1.56
C MET A 45 4.06 22.51 0.83
N LYS A 46 2.90 22.92 1.36
CA LYS A 46 1.56 22.56 0.86
C LYS A 46 0.82 23.82 0.41
N TRP A 47 0.10 23.68 -0.69
CA TRP A 47 -0.80 24.70 -1.26
C TRP A 47 -2.14 24.05 -1.61
N ASN A 48 -3.17 24.86 -1.58
CA ASN A 48 -4.50 24.57 -2.10
C ASN A 48 -4.98 25.75 -2.96
N ASP A 49 -6.23 25.71 -3.42
CA ASP A 49 -6.80 26.77 -4.27
C ASP A 49 -6.83 28.16 -3.59
N SER A 50 -6.74 28.21 -2.25
CA SER A 50 -6.65 29.46 -1.48
C SER A 50 -5.21 30.00 -1.35
N GLY A 51 -4.20 29.27 -1.85
CA GLY A 51 -2.80 29.65 -1.81
C GLY A 51 -1.95 28.75 -0.90
N PHE A 52 -0.90 29.34 -0.31
CA PHE A 52 -0.01 28.61 0.60
C PHE A 52 -0.76 28.23 1.87
N ASP A 53 -0.76 26.93 2.18
CA ASP A 53 -1.46 26.37 3.35
C ASP A 53 -0.50 26.19 4.52
N ARG A 54 0.59 25.42 4.32
CA ARG A 54 1.50 25.07 5.43
C ARG A 54 2.89 24.63 4.94
N GLY A 55 3.92 24.92 5.77
CA GLY A 55 5.26 24.34 5.67
C GLY A 55 5.68 23.71 6.99
N ALA A 56 6.14 22.44 6.95
CA ALA A 56 6.59 21.75 8.17
C ALA A 56 7.60 20.63 7.86
N PHE A 57 8.47 20.34 8.85
CA PHE A 57 9.24 19.10 8.88
C PHE A 57 8.35 17.96 9.40
N GLU A 58 8.38 16.83 8.69
CA GLU A 58 7.57 15.67 9.02
C GLU A 58 8.42 14.39 8.95
N MET A 59 8.23 13.45 9.88
CA MET A 59 8.64 12.06 9.73
C MET A 59 7.45 11.29 9.16
N LYS A 60 7.35 11.24 7.84
CA LYS A 60 6.23 10.60 7.13
C LYS A 60 6.13 9.12 7.46
N GLN A 61 7.28 8.44 7.51
CA GLN A 61 7.38 7.03 7.85
C GLN A 61 8.56 6.82 8.81
N LEU A 62 8.30 6.08 9.88
CA LEU A 62 9.32 5.62 10.81
C LEU A 62 8.93 4.22 11.28
N ARG A 63 9.70 3.18 10.89
CA ARG A 63 9.42 1.79 11.22
C ARG A 63 10.66 1.06 11.67
N ILE A 64 10.48 0.17 12.64
CA ILE A 64 11.45 -0.87 12.96
C ILE A 64 11.01 -2.18 12.32
N GLU A 65 11.96 -2.91 11.74
CA GLU A 65 11.69 -4.21 11.10
C GLU A 65 12.74 -5.23 11.50
N MET A 66 12.27 -6.38 11.99
CA MET A 66 13.08 -7.56 12.27
C MET A 66 12.62 -8.70 11.39
N LYS A 67 13.53 -9.36 10.71
CA LYS A 67 13.24 -10.55 9.89
C LYS A 67 14.44 -11.46 9.80
N GLY A 68 14.21 -12.73 9.55
CA GLY A 68 15.30 -13.69 9.34
C GLY A 68 14.82 -15.09 9.04
N ASP A 69 15.74 -15.87 8.46
CA ASP A 69 15.57 -17.29 8.19
C ASP A 69 16.25 -18.09 9.31
N ILE A 70 15.48 -18.70 10.23
CA ILE A 70 15.99 -19.50 11.33
C ILE A 70 16.70 -20.74 10.77
N ASN A 71 16.11 -21.34 9.73
CA ASN A 71 16.64 -22.46 8.96
C ASN A 71 15.99 -22.47 7.55
N ASP A 72 16.25 -23.50 6.75
CA ASP A 72 15.81 -23.61 5.35
C ASP A 72 14.28 -23.64 5.18
N TRP A 73 13.53 -23.93 6.24
CA TRP A 73 12.07 -24.06 6.18
C TRP A 73 11.31 -23.10 7.10
N LEU A 74 11.96 -22.43 8.05
CA LEU A 74 11.33 -21.56 9.04
C LEU A 74 11.91 -20.15 9.00
N SER A 75 11.06 -19.15 8.81
CA SER A 75 11.38 -17.73 8.86
C SER A 75 10.43 -16.97 9.77
N TYR A 76 10.78 -15.75 10.10
CA TYR A 76 9.91 -14.84 10.85
C TYR A 76 10.01 -13.42 10.31
N ARG A 77 8.96 -12.62 10.57
CA ARG A 77 8.96 -11.20 10.27
C ARG A 77 8.15 -10.43 11.30
N TYR A 78 8.71 -9.32 11.76
CA TYR A 78 8.04 -8.32 12.57
C TYR A 78 8.34 -6.93 12.00
N ARG A 79 7.33 -6.07 11.86
CA ARG A 79 7.50 -4.66 11.48
C ARG A 79 6.47 -3.80 12.18
N GLN A 80 6.91 -2.70 12.75
CA GLN A 80 6.07 -1.77 13.49
C GLN A 80 6.37 -0.33 13.12
N ARG A 81 5.33 0.49 13.02
CA ARG A 81 5.40 1.94 12.88
C ARG A 81 5.62 2.57 14.26
N LEU A 82 6.70 3.33 14.40
CA LEU A 82 7.05 3.98 15.66
C LEU A 82 6.35 5.33 15.85
N ASN A 83 5.84 5.91 14.77
CA ASN A 83 5.13 7.19 14.73
C ASN A 83 3.58 7.02 14.71
N ARG A 84 3.06 5.92 15.20
CA ARG A 84 1.63 5.62 15.31
C ARG A 84 1.28 5.10 16.70
N GLY A 85 0.01 5.32 17.09
CA GLY A 85 -0.51 4.81 18.37
C GLY A 85 -0.43 3.28 18.49
N ASN A 86 -0.29 2.80 19.70
CA ASN A 86 0.00 1.39 20.02
C ASN A 86 -1.16 0.71 20.76
N ASP A 87 -2.37 1.26 20.67
CA ASP A 87 -3.56 0.65 21.23
C ASP A 87 -4.17 -0.36 20.25
N GLY A 88 -4.34 -1.60 20.68
CA GLY A 88 -4.99 -2.69 19.95
C GLY A 88 -6.35 -3.06 20.53
N SER A 89 -6.82 -2.34 21.53
CA SER A 89 -8.14 -2.59 22.12
C SER A 89 -9.24 -2.35 21.08
N GLY A 90 -10.18 -3.28 21.00
CA GLY A 90 -11.26 -3.24 20.01
C GLY A 90 -10.92 -3.79 18.64
N ASN A 91 -9.66 -4.09 18.33
CA ASN A 91 -9.28 -4.78 17.10
C ASN A 91 -9.60 -6.28 17.20
N ILE A 92 -10.10 -6.86 16.10
CA ILE A 92 -10.51 -8.26 16.06
C ILE A 92 -9.36 -9.24 16.35
N ASP A 93 -8.13 -8.86 16.03
CA ASP A 93 -6.91 -9.64 16.24
C ASP A 93 -6.15 -9.28 17.52
N ASN A 94 -6.65 -8.33 18.30
CA ASN A 94 -5.99 -7.77 19.49
C ASN A 94 -4.59 -7.20 19.24
N VAL A 95 -4.29 -6.83 17.99
CA VAL A 95 -2.99 -6.30 17.57
C VAL A 95 -3.13 -4.83 17.19
N PRO A 96 -2.27 -3.92 17.70
CA PRO A 96 -2.27 -2.52 17.30
C PRO A 96 -2.15 -2.32 15.80
N THR A 97 -2.83 -1.29 15.26
CA THR A 97 -2.73 -0.92 13.84
C THR A 97 -1.34 -0.42 13.45
N SER A 98 -0.50 -0.05 14.42
CA SER A 98 0.91 0.30 14.22
C SER A 98 1.77 -0.90 13.79
N ILE A 99 1.35 -2.15 14.11
CA ILE A 99 2.07 -3.36 13.71
C ILE A 99 1.64 -3.76 12.31
N ASP A 100 2.58 -3.75 11.36
CA ASP A 100 2.36 -4.15 9.97
C ASP A 100 2.55 -5.67 9.79
N TRP A 101 3.59 -6.21 10.38
CA TRP A 101 3.95 -7.63 10.29
C TRP A 101 4.23 -8.22 11.66
N ALA A 102 3.68 -9.39 11.92
CA ALA A 102 3.99 -10.18 13.11
C ALA A 102 3.59 -11.63 12.82
N GLY A 103 4.56 -12.47 12.43
CA GLY A 103 4.23 -13.85 12.06
C GLY A 103 5.43 -14.68 11.64
N VAL A 104 5.11 -15.90 11.26
CA VAL A 104 6.06 -16.94 10.87
C VAL A 104 5.81 -17.41 9.44
N GLY A 105 6.91 -17.63 8.71
CA GLY A 105 6.91 -18.22 7.37
C GLY A 105 7.39 -19.66 7.42
N ILE A 106 6.73 -20.55 6.67
CA ILE A 106 7.09 -21.97 6.54
C ILE A 106 7.23 -22.29 5.06
N LYS A 107 8.34 -22.89 4.67
CA LYS A 107 8.64 -23.29 3.30
C LYS A 107 8.75 -24.82 3.21
N LEU A 108 7.91 -25.42 2.37
CA LEU A 108 7.87 -26.87 2.16
C LEU A 108 7.86 -27.17 0.64
N ASN A 109 9.01 -27.52 0.08
CA ASN A 109 9.17 -27.72 -1.35
C ASN A 109 8.70 -26.53 -2.17
N LYS A 110 7.62 -26.72 -2.97
CA LYS A 110 7.00 -25.70 -3.80
C LYS A 110 5.97 -24.85 -3.07
N PHE A 111 5.61 -25.21 -1.84
CA PHE A 111 4.67 -24.46 -1.02
C PHE A 111 5.39 -23.55 -0.04
N SER A 112 4.81 -22.39 0.17
CA SER A 112 5.21 -21.48 1.21
C SER A 112 3.97 -20.96 1.93
N PHE A 113 4.08 -20.86 3.25
CA PHE A 113 2.99 -20.43 4.13
C PHE A 113 3.47 -19.23 4.94
N PHE A 114 2.56 -18.31 5.24
CA PHE A 114 2.79 -17.30 6.24
C PHE A 114 1.56 -17.18 7.14
N ALA A 115 1.76 -17.31 8.44
CA ALA A 115 0.72 -17.20 9.46
C ALA A 115 1.03 -16.03 10.40
N GLY A 116 0.03 -15.19 10.65
CA GLY A 116 0.12 -14.00 11.49
C GLY A 116 -0.34 -12.73 10.77
N LYS A 117 0.02 -11.57 11.34
CA LYS A 117 -0.28 -10.26 10.74
C LYS A 117 0.64 -10.01 9.55
N GLN A 118 0.05 -9.64 8.43
CA GLN A 118 0.73 -9.55 7.15
C GLN A 118 0.05 -8.59 6.20
N CYS A 119 0.75 -8.21 5.14
CA CYS A 119 0.16 -7.42 4.05
C CYS A 119 -0.85 -8.27 3.27
N ALA A 120 -1.98 -7.67 2.93
CA ALA A 120 -2.95 -8.30 2.04
C ALA A 120 -2.38 -8.44 0.63
N SER A 121 -2.61 -9.59 -0.02
CA SER A 121 -2.18 -9.88 -1.38
C SER A 121 -3.19 -9.35 -2.42
N TYR A 122 -3.65 -8.12 -2.23
CA TYR A 122 -4.67 -7.52 -3.10
C TYR A 122 -4.24 -7.31 -4.55
N GLY A 123 -2.95 -7.48 -4.86
CA GLY A 123 -2.43 -7.27 -6.20
C GLY A 123 -2.18 -5.80 -6.51
N GLY A 124 -1.66 -5.55 -7.70
CA GLY A 124 -1.04 -4.28 -8.04
C GLY A 124 0.41 -4.21 -7.56
N ILE A 125 1.25 -3.51 -8.29
CA ILE A 125 2.66 -3.36 -7.93
C ILE A 125 2.81 -2.34 -6.80
N GLU A 126 2.07 -1.23 -6.85
CA GLU A 126 2.12 -0.18 -5.83
C GLU A 126 1.81 -0.72 -4.43
N PHE A 127 0.91 -1.70 -4.33
CA PHE A 127 0.52 -2.30 -3.05
C PHE A 127 1.66 -3.07 -2.38
N ASP A 128 2.59 -3.60 -3.17
CA ASP A 128 3.72 -4.40 -2.70
C ASP A 128 4.98 -3.58 -2.38
N LEU A 129 5.02 -2.32 -2.77
CA LEU A 129 6.18 -1.47 -2.51
C LEU A 129 6.36 -1.18 -1.00
N ASN A 130 7.60 -0.95 -0.60
CA ASN A 130 7.85 -0.51 0.77
C ASN A 130 7.20 0.88 0.98
N PRO A 131 6.37 1.06 2.01
CA PRO A 131 5.69 2.33 2.25
C PRO A 131 6.61 3.55 2.38
N ILE A 132 7.89 3.37 2.71
CA ILE A 132 8.84 4.49 2.75
C ILE A 132 9.15 5.06 1.37
N ASP A 133 9.04 4.24 0.31
CA ASP A 133 9.37 4.62 -1.07
C ASP A 133 8.20 5.33 -1.79
N ILE A 134 7.04 5.46 -1.13
CA ILE A 134 5.85 6.03 -1.73
C ILE A 134 5.71 7.50 -1.38
N TYR A 135 5.78 8.36 -2.40
CA TYR A 135 5.56 9.81 -2.25
C TYR A 135 4.08 10.15 -2.14
N GLU A 136 3.21 9.46 -2.88
CA GLU A 136 1.76 9.60 -2.86
C GLU A 136 1.09 8.29 -3.24
N TYR A 137 0.11 7.85 -2.48
CA TYR A 137 -0.71 6.68 -2.80
C TYR A 137 -1.89 7.05 -3.70
N SER A 138 -2.37 6.07 -4.47
CA SER A 138 -3.70 6.13 -5.05
C SER A 138 -4.78 6.07 -3.97
N ASP A 139 -5.95 6.66 -4.22
CA ASP A 139 -7.11 6.59 -3.31
C ASP A 139 -7.45 5.13 -2.99
N MET A 140 -7.29 4.24 -3.96
CA MET A 140 -7.53 2.81 -3.79
C MET A 140 -6.71 2.21 -2.64
N ILE A 141 -5.42 2.52 -2.60
CA ILE A 141 -4.50 1.95 -1.60
C ILE A 141 -4.56 2.73 -0.29
N GLU A 142 -4.63 4.06 -0.34
CA GLU A 142 -4.66 4.91 0.85
C GLU A 142 -5.82 4.55 1.79
N HIS A 143 -6.98 4.21 1.21
CA HIS A 143 -8.19 3.93 1.96
C HIS A 143 -8.49 2.43 2.15
N MET A 144 -7.54 1.54 1.85
CA MET A 144 -7.69 0.11 2.11
C MET A 144 -6.98 -0.32 3.40
N SER A 145 -7.56 -1.32 4.08
CA SER A 145 -6.88 -2.01 5.18
C SER A 145 -5.78 -2.90 4.61
N ASN A 146 -4.53 -2.59 4.90
CA ASN A 146 -3.38 -3.19 4.24
C ASN A 146 -2.76 -4.35 5.02
N PHE A 147 -2.80 -4.30 6.35
CA PHE A 147 -2.14 -5.27 7.22
C PHE A 147 -3.15 -5.91 8.15
N MET A 148 -3.44 -7.19 7.94
CA MET A 148 -4.43 -7.96 8.67
C MET A 148 -3.89 -9.32 9.07
N THR A 149 -4.48 -9.92 10.10
CA THR A 149 -4.05 -11.22 10.61
C THR A 149 -4.76 -12.35 9.86
N GLY A 150 -4.02 -13.39 9.51
CA GLY A 150 -4.54 -14.57 8.85
C GLY A 150 -3.45 -15.48 8.28
N LEU A 151 -3.78 -16.16 7.20
CA LEU A 151 -2.96 -17.17 6.56
C LEU A 151 -2.78 -16.87 5.06
N ASN A 152 -1.57 -16.98 4.59
CA ASN A 152 -1.22 -16.98 3.16
C ASN A 152 -0.58 -18.31 2.78
N VAL A 153 -0.98 -18.87 1.64
CA VAL A 153 -0.41 -20.06 1.03
C VAL A 153 0.01 -19.72 -0.39
N ALA A 154 1.27 -19.91 -0.72
CA ALA A 154 1.78 -19.72 -2.07
C ALA A 154 2.31 -21.05 -2.62
N TYR A 155 1.99 -21.32 -3.89
CA TYR A 155 2.46 -22.47 -4.64
C TYR A 155 3.28 -22.00 -5.85
N ASN A 156 4.58 -22.33 -5.85
CA ASN A 156 5.49 -22.07 -6.96
C ASN A 156 5.48 -23.29 -7.89
N TYR A 157 4.67 -23.27 -8.96
CA TYR A 157 4.63 -24.41 -9.87
C TYR A 157 5.86 -24.47 -10.77
N ASN A 158 6.53 -23.34 -10.97
CA ASN A 158 7.89 -23.26 -11.51
C ASN A 158 8.62 -22.00 -10.92
N PRO A 159 9.91 -21.78 -11.23
CA PRO A 159 10.67 -20.63 -10.67
C PRO A 159 10.13 -19.26 -11.03
N TYR A 160 9.29 -19.16 -12.05
CA TYR A 160 8.81 -17.89 -12.62
C TYR A 160 7.32 -17.63 -12.37
N GLN A 161 6.60 -18.59 -11.81
CA GLN A 161 5.15 -18.52 -11.68
C GLN A 161 4.70 -19.01 -10.32
N GLN A 162 3.88 -18.20 -9.67
CA GLN A 162 3.34 -18.48 -8.34
C GLN A 162 1.85 -18.15 -8.30
N ILE A 163 1.09 -19.00 -7.65
CA ILE A 163 -0.29 -18.73 -7.26
C ILE A 163 -0.33 -18.61 -5.74
N GLN A 164 -0.98 -17.58 -5.22
CA GLN A 164 -1.20 -17.37 -3.80
C GLN A 164 -2.70 -17.43 -3.49
N PHE A 165 -3.03 -18.08 -2.40
CA PHE A 165 -4.33 -18.00 -1.77
C PHE A 165 -4.18 -17.46 -0.35
N GLN A 166 -4.88 -16.37 -0.04
CA GLN A 166 -4.78 -15.71 1.24
C GLN A 166 -6.16 -15.56 1.88
N VAL A 167 -6.24 -15.82 3.18
CA VAL A 167 -7.42 -15.60 4.02
C VAL A 167 -7.01 -14.75 5.20
N LEU A 168 -7.52 -13.53 5.30
CA LEU A 168 -7.23 -12.60 6.37
C LEU A 168 -8.52 -12.11 7.02
N ASN A 169 -8.42 -11.54 8.22
CA ASN A 169 -9.47 -10.71 8.77
C ASN A 169 -9.79 -9.57 7.80
N SER A 170 -11.05 -9.17 7.70
CA SER A 170 -11.48 -8.11 6.76
C SER A 170 -11.13 -6.69 7.24
N LEU A 171 -10.73 -6.53 8.50
CA LEU A 171 -10.44 -5.27 9.15
C LEU A 171 -9.13 -5.33 9.93
N ASN A 172 -8.50 -4.19 10.06
CA ASN A 172 -7.30 -3.95 10.84
C ASN A 172 -7.53 -2.75 11.78
N GLY A 173 -8.69 -2.64 12.38
CA GLY A 173 -9.07 -1.56 13.27
C GLY A 173 -10.54 -1.66 13.66
N PRO A 174 -11.03 -0.75 14.50
CA PRO A 174 -12.43 -0.68 14.84
C PRO A 174 -13.28 -0.37 13.61
N SER A 175 -14.50 -0.88 13.60
CA SER A 175 -15.42 -0.81 12.46
C SER A 175 -16.68 0.04 12.74
N GLU A 176 -16.76 0.62 13.93
CA GLU A 176 -17.95 1.34 14.40
C GLU A 176 -18.29 2.52 13.53
N GLU A 177 -17.30 3.31 13.12
CA GLU A 177 -17.51 4.48 12.26
C GLU A 177 -17.99 4.08 10.84
N MET A 178 -17.51 2.94 10.33
CA MET A 178 -17.85 2.48 8.99
C MET A 178 -19.19 1.77 8.93
N TYR A 179 -19.41 0.86 9.86
CA TYR A 179 -20.56 -0.04 9.84
C TYR A 179 -21.66 0.33 10.84
N GLY A 180 -21.35 1.15 11.85
CA GLY A 180 -22.29 1.71 12.80
C GLY A 180 -23.32 0.70 13.34
N ASP A 181 -24.58 0.90 13.00
CA ASP A 181 -25.72 0.08 13.39
C ASP A 181 -25.95 -1.17 12.51
N LEU A 182 -25.18 -1.35 11.45
CA LEU A 182 -25.33 -2.51 10.57
C LEU A 182 -24.97 -3.82 11.29
N GLU A 183 -25.74 -4.85 11.04
CA GLU A 183 -25.51 -6.19 11.62
C GLU A 183 -24.18 -6.76 11.13
N ARG A 184 -23.31 -7.08 12.05
CA ARG A 184 -21.96 -7.61 11.76
C ARG A 184 -22.03 -8.99 11.12
N THR A 185 -21.11 -9.25 10.18
CA THR A 185 -20.92 -10.62 9.68
C THR A 185 -20.33 -11.53 10.77
N LYS A 186 -20.70 -12.79 10.75
CA LYS A 186 -20.12 -13.82 11.64
C LYS A 186 -18.72 -14.26 11.21
N LEU A 187 -18.35 -14.01 9.95
CA LEU A 187 -17.05 -14.35 9.37
C LEU A 187 -16.47 -13.10 8.69
N PRO A 188 -15.85 -12.19 9.46
CA PRO A 188 -15.25 -10.97 8.93
C PRO A 188 -13.90 -11.29 8.26
N LEU A 189 -13.96 -11.97 7.11
CA LEU A 189 -12.81 -12.46 6.38
C LEU A 189 -12.77 -11.90 4.97
N VAL A 190 -11.55 -11.73 4.45
CA VAL A 190 -11.25 -11.50 3.05
C VAL A 190 -10.50 -12.70 2.48
N TYR A 191 -10.92 -13.14 1.31
CA TYR A 191 -10.33 -14.22 0.55
C TYR A 191 -9.74 -13.63 -0.72
N THR A 192 -8.46 -13.89 -0.97
CA THR A 192 -7.76 -13.38 -2.14
C THR A 192 -7.07 -14.51 -2.89
N LEU A 193 -7.27 -14.57 -4.20
CA LEU A 193 -6.48 -15.35 -5.12
C LEU A 193 -5.57 -14.39 -5.90
N ASN A 194 -4.28 -14.67 -5.91
CA ASN A 194 -3.28 -13.83 -6.58
C ASN A 194 -2.38 -14.69 -7.46
N TRP A 195 -2.07 -14.19 -8.65
CA TRP A 195 -1.11 -14.79 -9.57
C TRP A 195 0.05 -13.85 -9.82
N ASN A 196 1.26 -14.34 -9.59
CA ASN A 196 2.53 -13.66 -9.83
C ASN A 196 3.28 -14.36 -10.95
N GLY A 197 3.50 -13.68 -12.05
CA GLY A 197 4.29 -14.16 -13.18
C GLY A 197 5.55 -13.32 -13.36
N ASN A 198 6.63 -13.97 -13.79
CA ASN A 198 7.86 -13.32 -14.20
C ASN A 198 8.25 -13.84 -15.59
N PHE A 199 8.29 -12.95 -16.57
CA PHE A 199 8.58 -13.25 -17.96
C PHE A 199 9.93 -12.62 -18.33
N LEU A 200 10.97 -13.44 -18.29
CA LEU A 200 12.36 -13.06 -18.63
C LEU A 200 12.92 -11.88 -17.83
N ASP A 201 12.43 -11.66 -16.61
CA ASP A 201 12.74 -10.50 -15.76
C ASP A 201 12.40 -9.14 -16.39
N VAL A 202 11.82 -9.11 -17.59
CA VAL A 202 11.41 -7.90 -18.31
C VAL A 202 9.98 -7.50 -17.95
N PHE A 203 9.08 -8.48 -17.88
CA PHE A 203 7.68 -8.25 -17.56
C PHE A 203 7.25 -9.12 -16.38
N LYS A 204 6.64 -8.49 -15.36
CA LYS A 204 6.11 -9.20 -14.21
C LYS A 204 4.65 -8.83 -13.99
N THR A 205 3.87 -9.81 -13.55
CA THR A 205 2.46 -9.64 -13.22
C THR A 205 2.21 -9.82 -11.73
N ARG A 206 1.24 -9.08 -11.22
CA ARG A 206 0.67 -9.24 -9.89
C ARG A 206 -0.83 -9.03 -9.97
N TRP A 207 -1.52 -10.06 -10.41
CA TRP A 207 -2.97 -10.02 -10.66
C TRP A 207 -3.73 -10.72 -9.57
N SER A 208 -4.85 -10.15 -9.16
CA SER A 208 -5.64 -10.69 -8.07
C SER A 208 -7.13 -10.50 -8.24
N ALA A 209 -7.87 -11.37 -7.55
CA ALA A 209 -9.28 -11.22 -7.29
C ALA A 209 -9.55 -11.51 -5.80
N SER A 210 -10.33 -10.65 -5.17
CA SER A 210 -10.65 -10.75 -3.75
C SER A 210 -12.16 -10.64 -3.52
N VAL A 211 -12.65 -11.37 -2.51
CA VAL A 211 -13.98 -11.20 -1.96
C VAL A 211 -13.88 -11.01 -0.46
N MET A 212 -14.56 -10.00 0.06
CA MET A 212 -14.55 -9.64 1.47
C MET A 212 -15.97 -9.63 2.03
N ASN A 213 -16.16 -10.25 3.16
CA ASN A 213 -17.39 -10.11 3.92
C ASN A 213 -17.33 -8.81 4.73
N GLU A 214 -18.24 -7.89 4.48
CA GLU A 214 -18.31 -6.59 5.16
C GLU A 214 -19.25 -6.65 6.37
N THR A 215 -20.53 -6.72 6.11
CA THR A 215 -21.58 -6.88 7.10
C THR A 215 -22.47 -8.07 6.73
N LYS A 216 -23.55 -8.31 7.46
CA LYS A 216 -24.51 -9.36 7.09
C LYS A 216 -25.21 -8.99 5.78
N GLY A 217 -24.92 -9.75 4.74
CA GLY A 217 -25.49 -9.56 3.41
C GLY A 217 -24.66 -8.69 2.46
N GLU A 218 -23.75 -7.86 2.97
CA GLU A 218 -22.92 -7.00 2.15
C GLU A 218 -21.51 -7.56 1.96
N LYS A 219 -20.98 -7.37 0.75
CA LYS A 219 -19.65 -7.84 0.36
C LYS A 219 -18.93 -6.80 -0.48
N MET A 220 -17.60 -6.82 -0.37
CA MET A 220 -16.73 -6.14 -1.30
C MET A 220 -16.10 -7.14 -2.26
N TYR A 221 -16.06 -6.79 -3.54
CA TYR A 221 -15.27 -7.46 -4.58
C TYR A 221 -14.15 -6.53 -5.02
N TYR A 222 -12.94 -7.05 -5.11
CA TYR A 222 -11.78 -6.28 -5.50
C TYR A 222 -10.96 -7.03 -6.55
N TYR A 223 -10.53 -6.31 -7.57
CA TYR A 223 -9.70 -6.84 -8.65
C TYR A 223 -8.51 -5.90 -8.88
N ALA A 224 -7.34 -6.47 -9.12
CA ALA A 224 -6.16 -5.72 -9.50
C ALA A 224 -5.36 -6.43 -10.59
N LEU A 225 -4.86 -5.64 -11.54
CA LEU A 225 -3.93 -6.08 -12.58
C LEU A 225 -2.66 -5.23 -12.47
N GLY A 226 -1.69 -5.70 -11.68
CA GLY A 226 -0.38 -5.08 -11.56
C GLY A 226 0.58 -5.60 -12.62
N ASN A 227 1.25 -4.68 -13.30
CA ASN A 227 2.18 -4.97 -14.38
C ASN A 227 3.46 -4.18 -14.17
N GLU A 228 4.59 -4.86 -14.04
CA GLU A 228 5.92 -4.25 -13.88
C GLU A 228 6.76 -4.52 -15.12
N PHE A 229 7.48 -3.50 -15.57
CA PHE A 229 8.31 -3.54 -16.77
C PHE A 229 9.74 -3.09 -16.43
N ASN A 230 10.70 -3.98 -16.65
CA ASN A 230 12.13 -3.72 -16.55
C ASN A 230 12.73 -3.65 -17.96
N PHE A 231 12.59 -2.51 -18.64
CA PHE A 231 13.05 -2.35 -20.03
C PHE A 231 14.57 -2.37 -20.16
N SER A 232 15.27 -1.89 -19.14
CA SER A 232 16.73 -1.88 -19.06
C SER A 232 17.17 -1.56 -17.64
N PRO A 233 18.48 -1.65 -17.29
CA PRO A 233 18.99 -1.19 -15.99
C PRO A 233 18.72 0.28 -15.66
N LYS A 234 18.32 1.08 -16.66
CA LYS A 234 18.01 2.50 -16.50
C LYS A 234 16.53 2.81 -16.44
N TRP A 235 15.69 1.96 -17.03
CA TRP A 235 14.26 2.20 -17.18
C TRP A 235 13.45 1.12 -16.50
N HIS A 236 12.67 1.51 -15.52
CA HIS A 236 11.71 0.68 -14.82
C HIS A 236 10.36 1.40 -14.80
N ALA A 237 9.29 0.65 -15.03
CA ALA A 237 7.92 1.20 -14.93
C ALA A 237 6.98 0.17 -14.31
N TYR A 238 5.90 0.64 -13.69
CA TYR A 238 4.76 -0.21 -13.42
C TYR A 238 3.45 0.48 -13.80
N PHE A 239 2.48 -0.35 -14.13
CA PHE A 239 1.12 0.07 -14.42
C PHE A 239 0.15 -0.83 -13.65
N ASP A 240 -0.69 -0.21 -12.82
CA ASP A 240 -1.73 -0.87 -12.05
C ASP A 240 -3.11 -0.42 -12.53
N TRP A 241 -3.99 -1.37 -12.75
CA TRP A 241 -5.43 -1.16 -12.78
C TRP A 241 -6.04 -1.83 -11.57
N MET A 242 -6.88 -1.09 -10.83
CA MET A 242 -7.52 -1.56 -9.61
C MET A 242 -9.00 -1.17 -9.64
N TYR A 243 -9.86 -2.09 -9.22
CA TYR A 243 -11.29 -1.90 -9.17
C TYR A 243 -11.86 -2.48 -7.89
N SER A 244 -12.75 -1.74 -7.24
CA SER A 244 -13.43 -2.15 -6.02
C SER A 244 -14.92 -1.89 -6.14
N HIS A 245 -15.71 -2.90 -5.78
CA HIS A 245 -17.16 -2.87 -5.76
C HIS A 245 -17.60 -3.20 -4.33
N GLU A 246 -18.09 -2.21 -3.61
CA GLU A 246 -18.27 -2.22 -2.16
C GLU A 246 -19.75 -2.15 -1.80
N GLY A 247 -20.23 -3.13 -1.02
CA GLY A 247 -21.58 -3.10 -0.50
C GLY A 247 -21.79 -1.96 0.48
N VAL A 248 -20.80 -1.74 1.35
CA VAL A 248 -20.68 -0.57 2.22
C VAL A 248 -19.40 0.19 1.84
N ASP A 249 -19.49 1.50 1.70
CA ASP A 249 -18.35 2.36 1.32
C ASP A 249 -17.21 2.28 2.34
N ARG A 250 -16.20 1.46 2.05
CA ARG A 250 -15.04 1.29 2.92
C ARG A 250 -14.04 2.43 2.82
N LYS A 251 -14.01 3.14 1.69
CA LYS A 251 -13.10 4.26 1.47
C LYS A 251 -13.60 5.57 2.07
N GLY A 252 -14.90 5.64 2.35
CA GLY A 252 -15.53 6.83 2.91
C GLY A 252 -15.63 8.01 1.94
N ILE A 253 -15.17 7.85 0.68
CA ILE A 253 -15.15 8.92 -0.30
C ILE A 253 -16.56 9.25 -0.79
N ILE A 254 -17.35 8.25 -1.16
CA ILE A 254 -18.76 8.45 -1.52
C ILE A 254 -19.53 8.96 -0.31
N THR A 255 -19.29 8.36 0.86
CA THR A 255 -19.91 8.76 2.13
C THR A 255 -19.69 10.24 2.43
N SER A 256 -18.48 10.76 2.24
CA SER A 256 -18.18 12.18 2.44
C SER A 256 -18.92 13.10 1.46
N ILE A 257 -19.14 12.65 0.22
CA ILE A 257 -19.82 13.44 -0.82
C ILE A 257 -21.33 13.49 -0.61
N VAL A 258 -21.94 12.33 -0.28
CA VAL A 258 -23.41 12.27 -0.16
C VAL A 258 -23.94 12.85 1.15
N GLY A 259 -23.05 13.10 2.12
CA GLY A 259 -23.37 13.67 3.41
C GLY A 259 -24.12 12.69 4.30
N THR A 260 -23.68 12.54 5.53
CA THR A 260 -24.26 11.56 6.44
C THR A 260 -24.65 12.17 7.79
N ASP A 261 -25.08 13.43 7.80
CA ASP A 261 -25.37 14.16 9.05
C ASP A 261 -26.33 13.42 10.01
N ASN A 262 -27.00 12.36 9.51
CA ASN A 262 -27.85 11.48 10.32
C ASN A 262 -27.64 9.97 10.04
N GLN A 263 -26.62 9.56 9.26
CA GLN A 263 -26.39 8.15 8.99
C GLN A 263 -25.50 7.52 10.06
N ALA A 264 -25.96 6.42 10.64
CA ALA A 264 -25.23 5.68 11.63
C ALA A 264 -24.07 4.83 11.03
N HIS A 265 -23.95 4.75 9.69
CA HIS A 265 -22.96 3.97 8.95
C HIS A 265 -22.58 4.64 7.62
N ASN A 266 -21.53 4.18 6.96
CA ASN A 266 -21.14 4.65 5.63
C ASN A 266 -22.20 4.31 4.56
N ALA A 267 -22.16 5.06 3.46
CA ALA A 267 -23.06 4.89 2.32
C ALA A 267 -22.95 3.48 1.70
N PHE A 268 -24.01 3.02 1.05
CA PHE A 268 -24.04 1.76 0.33
C PHE A 268 -23.65 1.90 -1.13
N ASN A 269 -23.29 0.77 -1.74
CA ASN A 269 -23.17 0.58 -3.18
C ASN A 269 -22.07 1.44 -3.81
N ALA A 270 -20.95 1.63 -3.14
CA ALA A 270 -19.81 2.39 -3.66
C ALA A 270 -18.98 1.57 -4.67
N GLU A 271 -18.48 2.25 -5.69
CA GLU A 271 -17.62 1.67 -6.72
C GLU A 271 -16.44 2.60 -6.99
N TYR A 272 -15.24 2.03 -7.02
CA TYR A 272 -14.01 2.77 -7.23
C TYR A 272 -13.15 2.11 -8.29
N MET A 273 -12.47 2.94 -9.08
CA MET A 273 -11.51 2.48 -10.08
C MET A 273 -10.29 3.40 -10.06
N SER A 274 -9.10 2.81 -10.09
CA SER A 274 -7.83 3.52 -10.15
C SER A 274 -6.93 2.97 -11.24
N TYR A 275 -6.33 3.86 -12.02
CA TYR A 275 -5.21 3.59 -12.92
C TYR A 275 -4.00 4.31 -12.37
N VAL A 276 -2.88 3.59 -12.22
CA VAL A 276 -1.62 4.13 -11.71
C VAL A 276 -0.52 3.77 -12.69
N LEU A 277 0.21 4.76 -13.18
CA LEU A 277 1.43 4.58 -13.96
C LEU A 277 2.59 5.24 -13.22
N HIS A 278 3.66 4.51 -13.02
CA HIS A 278 4.90 5.03 -12.45
C HIS A 278 6.08 4.66 -13.33
N VAL A 279 6.98 5.59 -13.54
CA VAL A 279 8.18 5.41 -14.36
C VAL A 279 9.39 5.93 -13.60
N ASN A 280 10.45 5.15 -13.57
CA ASN A 280 11.78 5.51 -13.06
C ASN A 280 12.78 5.55 -14.21
N TYR A 281 13.66 6.56 -14.18
CA TYR A 281 14.76 6.71 -15.13
C TYR A 281 16.07 7.00 -14.41
N ARG A 282 16.92 5.99 -14.31
CA ARG A 282 18.29 6.12 -13.77
C ARG A 282 19.21 6.70 -14.83
N PHE A 283 19.22 8.02 -14.96
CA PHE A 283 20.00 8.69 -16.01
C PHE A 283 21.50 8.76 -15.72
N ALA A 284 21.89 8.64 -14.44
CA ALA A 284 23.28 8.54 -14.00
C ALA A 284 23.39 7.56 -12.81
N PRO A 285 24.58 7.03 -12.47
CA PRO A 285 24.73 6.02 -11.41
C PRO A 285 24.16 6.44 -10.05
N LYS A 286 24.20 7.73 -9.73
CA LYS A 286 23.71 8.27 -8.45
C LYS A 286 22.41 9.05 -8.56
N TRP A 287 21.79 9.10 -9.74
CA TRP A 287 20.66 9.97 -9.98
C TRP A 287 19.51 9.23 -10.64
N ASN A 288 18.33 9.39 -10.11
CA ASN A 288 17.10 8.87 -10.65
C ASN A 288 16.07 10.00 -10.82
N LEU A 289 15.34 9.94 -11.93
CA LEU A 289 14.10 10.70 -12.13
C LEU A 289 12.92 9.76 -12.00
N PHE A 290 11.85 10.23 -11.40
CA PHE A 290 10.59 9.49 -11.43
C PHE A 290 9.43 10.38 -11.85
N ALA A 291 8.43 9.76 -12.44
CA ALA A 291 7.13 10.36 -12.72
C ALA A 291 6.02 9.37 -12.39
N LYS A 292 4.92 9.86 -11.84
CA LYS A 292 3.73 9.07 -11.51
C LYS A 292 2.47 9.80 -11.96
N GLY A 293 1.56 9.07 -12.61
CA GLY A 293 0.23 9.54 -12.95
C GLY A 293 -0.83 8.62 -12.36
N MET A 294 -1.92 9.20 -11.87
CA MET A 294 -3.07 8.48 -11.33
C MET A 294 -4.36 9.06 -11.90
N TYR A 295 -5.27 8.18 -12.30
CA TYR A 295 -6.64 8.54 -12.67
C TYR A 295 -7.60 7.68 -11.86
N GLU A 296 -8.53 8.30 -11.15
CA GLU A 296 -9.36 7.64 -10.17
C GLU A 296 -10.80 8.11 -10.24
N THR A 297 -11.75 7.19 -10.09
CA THR A 297 -13.18 7.51 -10.09
C THR A 297 -13.85 6.97 -8.83
N ALA A 298 -14.84 7.72 -8.34
CA ALA A 298 -15.74 7.33 -7.28
C ALA A 298 -17.18 7.40 -7.79
N SER A 299 -17.91 6.30 -7.68
CA SER A 299 -19.25 6.13 -8.24
C SER A 299 -20.14 5.35 -7.27
N VAL A 300 -21.45 5.45 -7.48
CA VAL A 300 -22.46 4.59 -6.87
C VAL A 300 -23.03 3.68 -7.95
N TYR A 301 -22.92 2.36 -7.78
CA TYR A 301 -23.32 1.39 -8.81
C TYR A 301 -24.82 1.04 -8.77
N LYS A 302 -25.50 1.28 -7.64
CA LYS A 302 -26.92 1.04 -7.44
C LYS A 302 -27.51 2.14 -6.57
N ALA A 303 -28.61 2.74 -7.02
CA ALA A 303 -29.31 3.74 -6.25
C ALA A 303 -29.87 3.15 -4.93
N SER A 304 -29.89 3.98 -3.89
CA SER A 304 -30.61 3.78 -2.64
C SER A 304 -31.58 4.94 -2.42
N ASP A 305 -32.39 4.92 -1.36
CA ASP A 305 -33.49 5.88 -1.15
C ASP A 305 -33.05 7.35 -1.18
N GLU A 306 -31.82 7.65 -0.84
CA GLU A 306 -31.28 9.02 -0.76
C GLU A 306 -30.10 9.28 -1.73
N VAL A 307 -29.56 8.25 -2.40
CA VAL A 307 -28.35 8.36 -3.21
C VAL A 307 -28.57 7.81 -4.61
N GLU A 308 -28.39 8.66 -5.61
CA GLU A 308 -28.55 8.29 -7.02
C GLU A 308 -27.38 7.45 -7.54
N LYS A 309 -27.67 6.49 -8.43
CA LYS A 309 -26.66 5.78 -9.20
C LYS A 309 -25.89 6.71 -10.14
N GLY A 310 -24.57 6.56 -10.22
CA GLY A 310 -23.69 7.19 -11.19
C GLY A 310 -22.38 7.67 -10.61
N LYS A 311 -21.58 8.32 -11.43
CA LYS A 311 -20.29 8.89 -11.02
C LYS A 311 -20.50 10.18 -10.24
N TYR A 312 -19.72 10.34 -9.17
CA TYR A 312 -19.71 11.50 -8.30
C TYR A 312 -18.42 12.30 -8.40
N ARG A 313 -17.26 11.62 -8.49
CA ARG A 313 -15.96 12.28 -8.48
C ARG A 313 -15.00 11.63 -9.48
N THR A 314 -14.15 12.43 -10.10
CA THR A 314 -12.92 12.03 -10.78
C THR A 314 -11.75 12.71 -10.07
N ALA A 315 -10.71 11.97 -9.74
CA ALA A 315 -9.47 12.49 -9.18
C ALA A 315 -8.30 12.22 -10.12
N TRP A 316 -7.46 13.22 -10.33
CA TRP A 316 -6.18 13.09 -11.00
C TRP A 316 -5.09 13.26 -9.96
N GLY A 317 -4.09 12.40 -10.01
CA GLY A 317 -2.87 12.53 -9.23
C GLY A 317 -1.67 12.55 -10.16
N TYR A 318 -0.71 13.41 -9.88
CA TYR A 318 0.53 13.48 -10.63
C TYR A 318 1.68 13.82 -9.68
N ALA A 319 2.75 13.09 -9.81
CA ALA A 319 3.95 13.29 -9.03
C ALA A 319 5.19 13.17 -9.91
N GLY A 320 6.24 13.84 -9.52
CA GLY A 320 7.53 13.71 -10.18
C GLY A 320 8.63 14.27 -9.30
N GLY A 321 9.84 13.78 -9.50
CA GLY A 321 10.95 14.21 -8.69
C GLY A 321 12.28 13.67 -9.15
N ILE A 322 13.31 14.14 -8.46
CA ILE A 322 14.68 13.73 -8.62
C ILE A 322 15.21 13.15 -7.31
N GLU A 323 15.93 12.05 -7.41
CA GLU A 323 16.52 11.32 -6.28
C GLU A 323 18.04 11.26 -6.46
N PHE A 324 18.75 11.48 -5.37
CA PHE A 324 20.21 11.43 -5.31
C PHE A 324 20.68 10.37 -4.32
N TYR A 325 21.43 9.41 -4.80
CA TYR A 325 22.03 8.31 -4.04
C TYR A 325 23.51 8.59 -3.78
N PRO A 326 23.87 9.08 -2.58
CA PRO A 326 25.27 9.50 -2.29
C PRO A 326 26.26 8.33 -2.26
N MET A 327 25.79 7.16 -1.87
CA MET A 327 26.60 5.95 -1.68
C MET A 327 25.92 4.71 -2.29
N GLU A 328 26.60 3.58 -2.29
CA GLU A 328 26.05 2.28 -2.67
C GLU A 328 25.14 1.74 -1.54
N SER A 329 24.03 2.38 -1.32
CA SER A 329 22.97 1.99 -0.39
C SER A 329 21.63 2.49 -0.89
N ASN A 330 20.54 2.07 -0.22
CA ASN A 330 19.21 2.59 -0.54
C ASN A 330 18.96 4.00 0.03
N LEU A 331 19.90 4.58 0.80
CA LEU A 331 19.81 5.97 1.21
C LEU A 331 19.76 6.89 0.00
N HIS A 332 18.74 7.70 -0.09
CA HIS A 332 18.65 8.76 -1.09
C HIS A 332 18.00 10.00 -0.54
N PHE A 333 18.44 11.13 -1.09
CA PHE A 333 17.81 12.43 -0.89
C PHE A 333 16.94 12.73 -2.10
N PHE A 334 15.87 13.46 -1.90
CA PHE A 334 14.93 13.76 -2.97
C PHE A 334 14.40 15.18 -2.95
N LEU A 335 14.02 15.66 -4.13
CA LEU A 335 13.11 16.77 -4.34
C LEU A 335 11.94 16.23 -5.15
N ALA A 336 10.73 16.33 -4.60
CA ALA A 336 9.52 15.79 -5.21
C ALA A 336 8.39 16.81 -5.21
N TYR A 337 7.60 16.78 -6.27
CA TYR A 337 6.33 17.49 -6.40
C TYR A 337 5.19 16.49 -6.50
N VAL A 338 4.09 16.77 -5.81
CA VAL A 338 2.85 16.01 -5.86
C VAL A 338 1.68 16.98 -6.05
N GLY A 339 0.86 16.72 -7.06
CA GLY A 339 -0.39 17.43 -7.29
C GLY A 339 -1.58 16.48 -7.30
N ARG A 340 -2.71 16.93 -6.76
CA ARG A 340 -4.00 16.24 -6.82
C ARG A 340 -5.07 17.23 -7.31
N SER A 341 -5.90 16.79 -8.24
CA SER A 341 -7.04 17.58 -8.73
C SER A 341 -8.30 16.74 -8.63
N TYR A 342 -9.31 17.28 -7.97
CA TYR A 342 -10.60 16.65 -7.73
C TYR A 342 -11.68 17.35 -8.50
N LYS A 343 -12.39 16.62 -9.35
CA LYS A 343 -13.51 17.13 -10.17
C LYS A 343 -14.78 16.39 -9.80
N TYR A 344 -15.74 17.14 -9.34
CA TYR A 344 -17.05 16.65 -8.95
C TYR A 344 -18.05 16.82 -10.11
N THR A 345 -18.94 15.84 -10.26
CA THR A 345 -20.03 15.91 -11.24
C THR A 345 -21.12 16.88 -10.78
N ASP A 346 -22.03 17.26 -11.66
CA ASP A 346 -23.14 18.16 -11.30
C ASP A 346 -23.99 17.59 -10.16
N ARG A 347 -24.12 16.26 -10.09
CA ARG A 347 -24.77 15.54 -8.98
C ARG A 347 -24.08 15.80 -7.64
N ALA A 348 -22.76 15.69 -7.59
CA ALA A 348 -22.00 15.94 -6.37
C ALA A 348 -21.99 17.43 -6.00
N LYS A 349 -21.94 18.31 -6.99
CA LYS A 349 -22.04 19.77 -6.79
C LYS A 349 -23.40 20.19 -6.23
N ALA A 350 -24.47 19.52 -6.63
CA ALA A 350 -25.78 19.73 -6.04
C ALA A 350 -25.87 19.37 -4.55
N LEU A 351 -24.93 18.57 -4.06
CA LEU A 351 -24.77 18.22 -2.66
C LEU A 351 -23.78 19.13 -1.91
N GLY A 352 -23.24 20.16 -2.57
CA GLY A 352 -22.36 21.14 -1.94
C GLY A 352 -20.86 20.92 -2.21
N GLU A 353 -20.51 19.95 -3.04
CA GLU A 353 -19.11 19.72 -3.40
C GLU A 353 -18.62 20.69 -4.46
N ASP A 354 -17.38 21.16 -4.32
CA ASP A 354 -16.71 22.01 -5.30
C ASP A 354 -15.40 21.39 -5.78
N ASN A 355 -15.04 21.64 -7.04
CA ASN A 355 -13.74 21.21 -7.56
C ASN A 355 -12.63 21.91 -6.80
N PHE A 356 -11.57 21.16 -6.48
CA PHE A 356 -10.40 21.73 -5.83
C PHE A 356 -9.12 21.00 -6.25
N SER A 357 -7.98 21.62 -5.93
CA SER A 357 -6.66 21.06 -6.19
C SER A 357 -5.74 21.25 -4.96
N THR A 358 -4.83 20.33 -4.80
CA THR A 358 -3.77 20.41 -3.79
C THR A 358 -2.41 20.20 -4.42
N HIS A 359 -1.40 20.88 -3.90
CA HIS A 359 -0.03 20.81 -4.37
C HIS A 359 0.91 20.67 -3.18
N ARG A 360 1.94 19.85 -3.34
CA ARG A 360 2.96 19.66 -2.33
C ARG A 360 4.35 19.61 -2.99
N VAL A 361 5.30 20.36 -2.47
CA VAL A 361 6.72 20.22 -2.74
C VAL A 361 7.39 19.68 -1.49
N SER A 362 8.18 18.63 -1.65
CA SER A 362 8.86 17.95 -0.55
C SER A 362 10.35 17.83 -0.84
N VAL A 363 11.18 18.15 0.15
CA VAL A 363 12.62 17.89 0.14
C VAL A 363 12.95 17.03 1.34
N GLY A 364 13.63 15.91 1.15
CA GLY A 364 13.87 15.02 2.25
C GLY A 364 14.80 13.86 1.92
N PHE A 365 14.72 12.82 2.76
CA PHE A 365 15.48 11.60 2.61
C PHE A 365 14.60 10.37 2.84
N ILE A 366 14.99 9.27 2.19
CA ILE A 366 14.44 7.94 2.41
C ILE A 366 15.60 7.00 2.69
N TRP A 367 15.47 6.18 3.73
CA TRP A 367 16.48 5.19 4.08
C TRP A 367 15.86 3.98 4.78
N GLN A 368 16.06 2.82 4.20
CA GLN A 368 15.95 1.55 4.91
C GLN A 368 17.32 1.20 5.47
N MET A 369 17.63 1.71 6.64
CA MET A 369 18.94 1.53 7.27
C MET A 369 19.07 0.10 7.81
N PRO A 370 20.03 -0.71 7.31
CA PRO A 370 20.34 -2.00 7.90
C PRO A 370 21.13 -1.75 9.18
N VAL A 371 20.52 -2.04 10.33
CA VAL A 371 21.16 -1.85 11.65
C VAL A 371 22.02 -3.05 12.01
N PHE A 372 21.49 -4.27 11.72
CA PHE A 372 22.20 -5.54 11.99
C PHE A 372 21.96 -6.57 10.90
#